data_7aa3fe247eee7e9852ea61d7c5f02030
#
_entry.id   7aa3fe247eee7e9852ea61d7c5f02030
#
_cell.length_a   1.000
_cell.length_b   1.000
_cell.length_c   1.000
_cell.angle_alpha   90.00
_cell.angle_beta   90.00
_cell.angle_gamma   90.00
#
_symmetry.space_group_name_H-M   'P 1'
#
loop_
_entity.id
_entity.type
_entity.pdbx_description
1 polymer ?
#
loop_
_entity_poly.entity_id
_entity_poly.type
_entity_poly.pdbx_seq_one_letter_code
_entity_poly.pdbx_strand_id
1 'polypeptide(L)'
;MSFWHDIAQPIIGLSPMDGVTDPAFRFIVASHGKPDVQFTEFINVDEVCHGGDAAWSQLHYDEIERPIVAQIYGADPDMFYQVAQVVCELGFDXXXXPPRTCRREAVARR
;
A
#
# COMPACT_ATOMS: atom_id res chain seq x y z
N MET A 1 -1.69 -12.47 12.78
CA MET A 1 -0.94 -13.27 11.84
C MET A 1 -0.86 -12.61 10.49
N SER A 2 0.27 -12.72 9.89
CA SER A 2 0.49 -12.12 8.58
C SER A 2 -0.04 -13.05 7.49
N PHE A 3 -0.63 -12.46 6.45
CA PHE A 3 -1.12 -13.25 5.32
C PHE A 3 0.01 -13.95 4.58
N TRP A 4 1.25 -13.50 4.79
CA TRP A 4 2.40 -14.10 4.10
C TRP A 4 2.53 -15.58 4.37
N HIS A 5 2.12 -16.02 5.54
CA HIS A 5 2.22 -17.43 5.92
C HIS A 5 1.17 -18.29 5.26
N ASP A 6 0.13 -17.66 4.72
CA ASP A 6 -0.96 -18.41 4.09
C ASP A 6 -0.77 -18.60 2.60
N ILE A 7 0.26 -18.00 2.02
CA ILE A 7 0.49 -18.06 0.59
C ILE A 7 1.52 -19.14 0.27
N ALA A 8 1.19 -19.96 -0.72
CA ALA A 8 2.10 -21.02 -1.14
C ALA A 8 3.36 -20.43 -1.78
N GLN A 9 4.48 -21.09 -1.55
CA GLN A 9 5.75 -20.64 -2.11
C GLN A 9 5.92 -21.22 -3.52
N PRO A 10 6.57 -20.49 -4.43
CA PRO A 10 7.05 -19.12 -4.27
C PRO A 10 5.93 -18.10 -4.40
N ILE A 11 6.09 -16.97 -3.75
CA ILE A 11 5.10 -15.91 -3.79
C ILE A 11 5.34 -15.03 -5.02
N ILE A 12 4.29 -14.83 -5.81
CA ILE A 12 4.37 -14.00 -7.01
C ILE A 12 3.60 -12.72 -6.74
N GLY A 13 4.28 -11.60 -6.82
CA GLY A 13 3.67 -10.33 -6.54
C GLY A 13 3.70 -9.39 -7.72
N LEU A 14 2.72 -8.49 -7.78
CA LEU A 14 2.74 -7.43 -8.76
C LEU A 14 3.55 -6.28 -8.18
N SER A 15 4.71 -6.04 -8.77
CA SER A 15 5.61 -5.01 -8.29
C SER A 15 4.97 -3.63 -8.44
N PRO A 16 5.11 -2.75 -7.45
CA PRO A 16 4.55 -1.40 -7.60
C PRO A 16 5.34 -0.60 -8.64
N MET A 17 4.59 0.03 -9.53
CA MET A 17 5.19 0.84 -10.58
C MET A 17 4.46 2.16 -10.67
N ASP A 18 5.14 3.24 -10.30
CA ASP A 18 4.53 4.54 -10.27
C ASP A 18 4.02 4.94 -11.65
N GLY A 19 2.78 5.39 -11.72
CA GLY A 19 2.15 5.73 -12.98
C GLY A 19 1.60 4.54 -13.74
N VAL A 20 1.77 3.34 -13.23
CA VAL A 20 1.30 2.13 -13.93
C VAL A 20 0.33 1.34 -13.07
N THR A 21 0.71 0.97 -11.85
CA THR A 21 -0.11 0.09 -11.04
C THR A 21 -1.16 0.87 -10.23
N ASP A 22 -1.97 1.64 -10.94
CA ASP A 22 -3.08 2.35 -10.32
C ASP A 22 -4.25 1.38 -10.10
N PRO A 23 -5.33 1.84 -9.46
CA PRO A 23 -6.43 0.93 -9.17
C PRO A 23 -6.99 0.23 -10.40
N ALA A 24 -7.10 0.94 -11.52
CA ALA A 24 -7.64 0.30 -12.73
C ALA A 24 -6.71 -0.79 -13.25
N PHE A 25 -5.42 -0.53 -13.27
CA PHE A 25 -4.45 -1.51 -13.75
C PHE A 25 -4.45 -2.75 -12.86
N ARG A 26 -4.43 -2.54 -11.54
CA ARG A 26 -4.42 -3.67 -10.62
C ARG A 26 -5.68 -4.50 -10.72
N PHE A 27 -6.82 -3.83 -10.92
CA PHE A 27 -8.08 -4.56 -11.07
C PHE A 27 -8.04 -5.47 -12.30
N ILE A 28 -7.52 -4.95 -13.41
CA ILE A 28 -7.45 -5.74 -14.62
C ILE A 28 -6.50 -6.93 -14.46
N VAL A 29 -5.36 -6.70 -13.82
CA VAL A 29 -4.43 -7.80 -13.58
C VAL A 29 -5.07 -8.86 -12.70
N ALA A 30 -5.74 -8.44 -11.63
CA ALA A 30 -6.38 -9.40 -10.73
C ALA A 30 -7.49 -10.18 -11.44
N SER A 31 -8.16 -9.53 -12.39
CA SER A 31 -9.25 -10.17 -13.11
C SER A 31 -8.76 -11.24 -14.10
N HIS A 32 -7.54 -11.08 -14.61
CA HIS A 32 -7.07 -11.94 -15.66
C HIS A 32 -5.98 -12.93 -15.24
N GLY A 33 -5.17 -12.58 -14.27
CA GLY A 33 -4.12 -13.47 -13.82
C GLY A 33 -3.65 -13.02 -12.46
N LYS A 34 -4.48 -13.25 -11.48
CA LYS A 34 -4.27 -12.69 -10.14
C LYS A 34 -2.94 -13.09 -9.53
N PRO A 35 -2.09 -12.12 -9.19
CA PRO A 35 -0.87 -12.44 -8.46
C PRO A 35 -1.21 -12.76 -7.00
N ASP A 36 -0.24 -13.32 -6.29
CA ASP A 36 -0.44 -13.66 -4.89
C ASP A 36 -0.59 -12.43 -4.01
N VAL A 37 0.06 -11.33 -4.38
CA VAL A 37 -0.03 -10.08 -3.63
C VAL A 37 0.17 -8.92 -4.60
N GLN A 38 -0.52 -7.81 -4.33
CA GLN A 38 -0.38 -6.62 -5.15
C GLN A 38 -0.05 -5.42 -4.26
N PHE A 39 0.62 -4.44 -4.84
CA PHE A 39 1.04 -3.23 -4.14
C PHE A 39 0.51 -2.00 -4.85
N THR A 40 0.11 -1.00 -4.07
CA THR A 40 -0.27 0.28 -4.68
C THR A 40 0.98 1.02 -5.14
N GLU A 41 0.76 2.06 -5.97
CA GLU A 41 1.81 3.03 -6.24
C GLU A 41 2.20 3.73 -4.94
N PHE A 42 3.27 4.52 -5.01
CA PHE A 42 3.66 5.37 -3.86
C PHE A 42 2.55 6.34 -3.51
N ILE A 43 2.19 6.38 -2.26
CA ILE A 43 1.16 7.29 -1.76
C ILE A 43 1.81 8.24 -0.76
N ASN A 44 1.76 9.53 -1.06
CA ASN A 44 2.40 10.54 -0.23
C ASN A 44 1.57 10.84 1.01
N VAL A 45 2.16 10.67 2.19
CA VAL A 45 1.40 10.86 3.43
C VAL A 45 1.01 12.32 3.63
N ASP A 46 1.84 13.26 3.18
CA ASP A 46 1.47 14.67 3.27
C ASP A 46 0.19 14.95 2.50
N GLU A 47 0.11 14.41 1.29
CA GLU A 47 -1.05 14.65 0.45
C GLU A 47 -2.30 14.03 1.04
N VAL A 48 -2.18 12.84 1.62
CA VAL A 48 -3.33 12.22 2.26
C VAL A 48 -3.81 13.05 3.44
N CYS A 49 -2.89 13.50 4.28
CA CYS A 49 -3.25 14.27 5.46
C CYS A 49 -3.88 15.60 5.10
N HIS A 50 -3.50 16.19 3.97
CA HIS A 50 -4.05 17.47 3.54
C HIS A 50 -5.22 17.33 2.57
N GLY A 51 -5.74 16.14 2.40
CA GLY A 51 -6.94 15.90 1.63
C GLY A 51 -6.76 15.96 0.12
N GLY A 52 -5.58 15.63 -0.38
CA GLY A 52 -5.35 15.63 -1.82
C GLY A 52 -6.14 14.55 -2.52
N ASP A 53 -6.91 14.95 -3.53
CA ASP A 53 -7.78 14.00 -4.23
C ASP A 53 -6.99 12.90 -4.92
N ALA A 54 -5.84 13.24 -5.50
CA ALA A 54 -5.06 12.24 -6.20
C ALA A 54 -4.54 11.17 -5.23
N ALA A 55 -4.05 11.60 -4.08
CA ALA A 55 -3.54 10.66 -3.10
C ALA A 55 -4.65 9.77 -2.56
N TRP A 56 -5.81 10.36 -2.29
CA TRP A 56 -6.93 9.56 -1.79
C TRP A 56 -7.43 8.57 -2.84
N SER A 57 -7.41 8.95 -4.11
CA SER A 57 -7.84 8.02 -5.14
C SER A 57 -6.90 6.83 -5.26
N GLN A 58 -5.63 7.01 -4.92
CA GLN A 58 -4.68 5.90 -4.93
C GLN A 58 -4.97 4.87 -3.83
N LEU A 59 -5.77 5.26 -2.84
CA LEU A 59 -6.13 4.35 -1.75
C LEU A 59 -7.36 3.50 -2.06
N HIS A 60 -7.85 3.53 -3.29
CA HIS A 60 -8.95 2.68 -3.71
C HIS A 60 -8.45 1.31 -4.10
N TYR A 61 -9.21 0.28 -3.77
CA TYR A 61 -8.93 -1.07 -4.22
C TYR A 61 -10.23 -1.85 -4.26
N ASP A 62 -10.19 -2.94 -4.98
CA ASP A 62 -11.32 -3.86 -5.07
C ASP A 62 -10.96 -5.12 -4.31
N GLU A 63 -11.96 -5.77 -3.73
CA GLU A 63 -11.72 -6.98 -2.94
C GLU A 63 -11.01 -8.07 -3.73
N ILE A 64 -11.19 -8.10 -5.04
CA ILE A 64 -10.52 -9.10 -5.87
C ILE A 64 -9.01 -8.93 -5.84
N GLU A 65 -8.52 -7.74 -5.49
CA GLU A 65 -7.08 -7.46 -5.47
C GLU A 65 -6.39 -8.00 -4.21
N ARG A 66 -7.13 -8.41 -3.22
CA ARG A 66 -6.53 -8.82 -1.95
C ARG A 66 -5.74 -10.12 -2.09
N PRO A 67 -4.62 -10.28 -1.39
CA PRO A 67 -4.01 -9.32 -0.45
C PRO A 67 -3.41 -8.13 -1.17
N ILE A 68 -3.70 -6.95 -0.66
CA ILE A 68 -3.24 -5.68 -1.24
C ILE A 68 -2.48 -4.91 -0.18
N VAL A 69 -1.33 -4.39 -0.57
CA VAL A 69 -0.44 -3.65 0.32
C VAL A 69 -0.40 -2.20 -0.12
N ALA A 70 -0.67 -1.30 0.79
CA ALA A 70 -0.56 0.13 0.51
C ALA A 70 0.89 0.56 0.73
N GLN A 71 1.49 1.18 -0.28
CA GLN A 71 2.86 1.65 -0.18
C GLN A 71 2.86 3.15 0.04
N ILE A 72 3.23 3.58 1.24
CA ILE A 72 3.18 4.99 1.61
C ILE A 72 4.59 5.53 1.83
N TYR A 73 4.77 6.82 1.61
CA TYR A 73 6.06 7.44 1.81
C TYR A 73 5.89 8.88 2.28
N GLY A 74 6.94 9.40 2.90
CA GLY A 74 6.95 10.76 3.40
C GLY A 74 8.07 10.94 4.40
N ALA A 75 8.11 12.14 5.02
CA ALA A 75 9.18 12.48 5.95
C ALA A 75 8.70 12.70 7.38
N ASP A 76 7.43 13.01 7.57
CA ASP A 76 6.92 13.37 8.89
C ASP A 76 6.37 12.14 9.61
N PRO A 77 6.97 11.74 10.72
CA PRO A 77 6.49 10.54 11.43
C PRO A 77 5.04 10.62 11.89
N ASP A 78 4.58 11.81 12.27
CA ASP A 78 3.20 11.97 12.72
C ASP A 78 2.23 11.73 11.59
N MET A 79 2.55 12.22 10.40
CA MET A 79 1.70 11.97 9.24
C MET A 79 1.72 10.51 8.84
N PHE A 80 2.88 9.85 8.95
CA PHE A 80 2.96 8.42 8.72
C PHE A 80 2.01 7.67 9.63
N TYR A 81 2.00 8.03 10.89
CA TYR A 81 1.14 7.38 11.86
C TYR A 81 -0.33 7.54 11.50
N GLN A 82 -0.71 8.77 11.15
CA GLN A 82 -2.10 9.04 10.80
C GLN A 82 -2.51 8.25 9.56
N VAL A 83 -1.67 8.25 8.54
CA VAL A 83 -2.02 7.57 7.31
C VAL A 83 -2.00 6.06 7.51
N ALA A 84 -1.10 5.55 8.35
CA ALA A 84 -1.13 4.12 8.66
C ALA A 84 -2.46 3.71 9.27
N GLN A 85 -3.02 4.57 10.12
CA GLN A 85 -4.33 4.29 10.69
C GLN A 85 -5.42 4.32 9.63
N VAL A 86 -5.34 5.26 8.70
CA VAL A 86 -6.30 5.32 7.60
C VAL A 86 -6.22 4.04 6.77
N VAL A 87 -5.02 3.61 6.45
CA VAL A 87 -4.82 2.40 5.65
C VAL A 87 -5.42 1.19 6.36
N CYS A 88 -5.20 1.11 7.66
CA CYS A 88 -5.81 0.02 8.45
C CYS A 88 -7.33 0.07 8.40
N GLU A 89 -7.88 1.26 8.57
CA GLU A 89 -9.34 1.40 8.60
C GLU A 89 -9.96 1.09 7.25
N LEU A 90 -9.24 1.38 6.17
CA LEU A 90 -9.73 1.06 4.84
C LEU A 90 -9.66 -0.43 4.52
N GLY A 91 -8.97 -1.20 5.35
CA GLY A 91 -8.95 -2.64 5.19
C GLY A 91 -7.78 -3.21 4.40
N PHE A 92 -6.73 -2.40 4.14
CA PHE A 92 -5.56 -2.94 3.45
C PHE A 92 -4.92 -4.04 4.27
N ASP A 93 -4.31 -4.95 3.60
CA ASP A 93 -3.69 -6.10 4.30
C ASP A 93 -2.31 -5.82 4.84
N UNK A 94 -1.63 -4.73 4.40
CA UNK A 94 -0.38 -4.37 4.95
C UNK A 94 -0.07 -2.96 4.57
N UNK A 95 1.00 -2.40 5.13
CA UNK A 95 1.44 -1.19 4.76
C UNK A 95 2.86 -1.38 4.56
N UNK A 96 3.33 -0.91 3.58
CA UNK A 96 4.62 -0.99 3.27
C UNK A 96 5.12 0.34 3.12
N UNK A 97 6.07 0.48 3.43
CA UNK A 97 6.64 1.68 3.32
C UNK A 97 7.88 1.33 2.81
N PRO A 98 8.54 2.30 2.08
CA PRO A 98 9.90 2.07 1.61
C PRO A 98 10.84 1.90 2.79
N PRO A 99 11.67 0.92 2.71
CA PRO A 99 12.43 0.54 3.91
C PRO A 99 13.23 1.68 4.52
N ARG A 100 13.84 2.52 3.70
CA ARG A 100 14.69 3.56 4.24
C ARG A 100 13.90 4.61 5.01
N THR A 101 12.86 5.11 4.40
CA THR A 101 12.05 6.14 5.03
C THR A 101 11.27 5.59 6.20
N CYS A 102 10.56 4.52 5.96
CA CYS A 102 9.66 3.98 6.96
C CYS A 102 10.41 3.47 8.17
N ARG A 103 11.48 2.72 7.94
CA ARG A 103 12.20 2.15 9.06
C ARG A 103 12.83 3.23 9.93
N ARG A 104 13.44 4.22 9.31
CA ARG A 104 14.10 5.25 10.08
C ARG A 104 13.11 6.02 10.94
N GLU A 105 11.99 6.37 10.36
CA GLU A 105 11.00 7.14 11.10
C GLU A 105 10.30 6.30 12.15
N ALA A 106 10.06 5.03 11.87
CA ALA A 106 9.48 4.16 12.87
C ALA A 106 10.38 4.02 14.08
N VAL A 107 11.70 3.91 13.85
CA VAL A 107 12.64 3.84 14.95
C VAL A 107 12.64 5.15 15.73
N ALA A 108 12.58 6.27 15.03
CA ALA A 108 12.57 7.56 15.72
C ALA A 108 11.35 7.73 16.60
N ARG A 109 10.21 7.14 16.23
CA ARG A 109 8.98 7.26 17.01
C ARG A 109 9.01 6.40 18.27
N ARG A 110 9.78 5.35 18.24
CA ARG A 110 9.84 4.45 19.39
C ARG A 110 10.67 5.00 20.51
#